data_004fda61d7bd9bb8a638059bba489040
#
_entry.id   004fda61d7bd9bb8a638059bba489040
#
_cell.length_a   1.000
_cell.length_b   1.000
_cell.length_c   1.000
_cell.angle_alpha   90.00
_cell.angle_beta   90.00
_cell.angle_gamma   90.00
#
_symmetry.space_group_name_H-M   'P 1'
#
loop_
_entity.id
_entity.type
_entity.pdbx_description
1 polymer ?
#
loop_
_entity_poly.entity_id
_entity_poly.type
_entity_poly.pdbx_seq_one_letter_code
_entity_poly.pdbx_strand_id
1 'polypeptide(L)'
;MPLAQALNETTHTTDAKAFIAWLDRQPSVARNRKVGTQGYCMGGPIAFRTAAAVPDRVGAVASFHGGGLVTDMPNSPHLQTSKTKAQLLIAIAANDDMRSPNEKNVLKETFAKANLPAEIEVYTGAAHGWCPPDSQVYNEEKAEKAWSRMLAVFGKALA
;
A
#
# COMPACT_ATOMS: atom_id res chain seq x y z
N MET A 1 -7.47 11.14 18.91
CA MET A 1 -7.33 11.85 17.59
C MET A 1 -8.64 11.74 16.81
N PRO A 2 -9.56 12.72 16.89
CA PRO A 2 -10.91 12.58 16.29
C PRO A 2 -10.90 12.41 14.77
N LEU A 3 -10.00 13.11 14.05
CA LEU A 3 -9.92 13.02 12.59
C LEU A 3 -9.48 11.64 12.10
N ALA A 4 -8.50 11.00 12.75
CA ALA A 4 -8.08 9.66 12.37
C ALA A 4 -9.16 8.60 12.61
N GLN A 5 -9.98 8.78 13.65
CA GLN A 5 -11.11 7.89 13.96
C GLN A 5 -12.27 8.02 12.95
N ALA A 6 -12.37 9.15 12.26
CA ALA A 6 -13.37 9.37 11.22
C ALA A 6 -12.99 8.71 9.87
N LEU A 7 -11.75 8.23 9.73
CA LEU A 7 -11.28 7.59 8.50
C LEU A 7 -11.93 6.22 8.33
N ASN A 8 -12.50 5.99 7.15
CA ASN A 8 -13.14 4.74 6.75
C ASN A 8 -13.03 4.57 5.23
N GLU A 9 -13.57 3.48 4.68
CA GLU A 9 -13.51 3.23 3.24
C GLU A 9 -14.10 4.38 2.40
N THR A 10 -15.23 4.94 2.83
CA THR A 10 -15.91 6.02 2.11
C THR A 10 -15.04 7.28 2.07
N THR A 11 -14.49 7.70 3.23
CA THR A 11 -13.62 8.88 3.30
C THR A 11 -12.33 8.66 2.50
N HIS A 12 -11.68 7.49 2.63
CA HIS A 12 -10.49 7.16 1.82
C HIS A 12 -10.74 7.22 0.32
N THR A 13 -11.89 6.70 -0.14
CA THR A 13 -12.26 6.70 -1.56
C THR A 13 -12.56 8.11 -2.05
N THR A 14 -13.26 8.91 -1.25
CA THR A 14 -13.58 10.30 -1.58
C THR A 14 -12.31 11.14 -1.70
N ASP A 15 -11.42 11.05 -0.70
CA ASP A 15 -10.16 11.79 -0.67
C ASP A 15 -9.24 11.35 -1.82
N ALA A 16 -9.12 10.04 -2.08
CA ALA A 16 -8.32 9.52 -3.19
C ALA A 16 -8.74 10.13 -4.54
N LYS A 17 -10.04 10.15 -4.82
CA LYS A 17 -10.58 10.74 -6.05
C LYS A 17 -10.30 12.24 -6.12
N ALA A 18 -10.50 12.96 -5.02
CA ALA A 18 -10.26 14.39 -4.95
C ALA A 18 -8.79 14.75 -5.15
N PHE A 19 -7.87 14.04 -4.50
CA PHE A 19 -6.44 14.28 -4.62
C PHE A 19 -5.90 13.96 -6.01
N ILE A 20 -6.28 12.83 -6.60
CA ILE A 20 -5.87 12.49 -7.97
C ILE A 20 -6.47 13.50 -8.97
N ALA A 21 -7.73 13.88 -8.84
CA ALA A 21 -8.33 14.89 -9.69
C ALA A 21 -7.67 16.28 -9.54
N TRP A 22 -7.19 16.62 -8.34
CA TRP A 22 -6.41 17.83 -8.12
C TRP A 22 -5.05 17.76 -8.80
N LEU A 23 -4.31 16.64 -8.64
CA LEU A 23 -3.05 16.40 -9.33
C LEU A 23 -3.21 16.53 -10.85
N ASP A 24 -4.26 15.97 -11.42
CA ASP A 24 -4.52 15.98 -12.85
C ASP A 24 -4.81 17.40 -13.41
N ARG A 25 -5.07 18.37 -12.55
CA ARG A 25 -5.19 19.78 -12.93
C ARG A 25 -3.87 20.56 -12.90
N GLN A 26 -2.81 19.97 -12.34
CA GLN A 26 -1.52 20.65 -12.27
C GLN A 26 -0.81 20.59 -13.63
N PRO A 27 -0.26 21.69 -14.14
CA PRO A 27 0.38 21.73 -15.46
C PRO A 27 1.67 20.88 -15.53
N SER A 28 2.33 20.63 -14.38
CA SER A 28 3.54 19.82 -14.28
C SER A 28 3.27 18.32 -14.17
N VAL A 29 2.00 17.88 -14.12
CA VAL A 29 1.64 16.46 -13.99
C VAL A 29 1.29 15.86 -15.34
N ALA A 30 1.99 14.78 -15.70
CA ALA A 30 1.72 14.01 -16.90
C ALA A 30 0.46 13.14 -16.70
N ARG A 31 -0.67 13.58 -17.28
CA ARG A 31 -1.97 12.90 -17.14
C ARG A 31 -2.05 11.57 -17.86
N ASN A 32 -1.21 11.36 -18.87
CA ASN A 32 -1.10 10.13 -19.65
C ASN A 32 -0.23 9.06 -18.98
N ARG A 33 0.39 9.37 -17.85
CA ARG A 33 1.19 8.43 -17.06
C ARG A 33 0.46 8.01 -15.79
N LYS A 34 0.80 6.83 -15.27
CA LYS A 34 0.30 6.35 -13.98
C LYS A 34 0.99 7.07 -12.82
N VAL A 35 0.36 7.03 -11.65
CA VAL A 35 0.94 7.45 -10.38
C VAL A 35 1.13 6.25 -9.45
N GLY A 36 2.08 6.33 -8.53
CA GLY A 36 2.23 5.37 -7.45
C GLY A 36 1.65 5.92 -6.15
N THR A 37 1.14 5.04 -5.32
CA THR A 37 0.72 5.37 -3.95
C THR A 37 1.52 4.55 -2.96
N GLN A 38 1.89 5.15 -1.83
CA GLN A 38 2.57 4.45 -0.74
C GLN A 38 1.94 4.81 0.60
N GLY A 39 2.04 3.89 1.53
CA GLY A 39 1.51 4.11 2.88
C GLY A 39 2.25 3.29 3.94
N TYR A 40 2.37 3.89 5.12
CA TYR A 40 3.01 3.33 6.29
C TYR A 40 1.97 3.10 7.37
N CYS A 41 2.06 2.01 8.14
CA CYS A 41 1.12 1.71 9.21
C CYS A 41 -0.33 1.74 8.70
N MET A 42 -1.19 2.57 9.30
CA MET A 42 -2.57 2.79 8.83
C MET A 42 -2.66 3.31 7.38
N GLY A 43 -1.58 3.85 6.84
CA GLY A 43 -1.50 4.32 5.45
C GLY A 43 -1.47 3.18 4.43
N GLY A 44 -1.06 1.97 4.81
CA GLY A 44 -1.03 0.81 3.91
C GLY A 44 -2.38 0.50 3.28
N PRO A 45 -3.45 0.22 4.05
CA PRO A 45 -4.79 0.01 3.53
C PRO A 45 -5.36 1.25 2.79
N ILE A 46 -4.97 2.47 3.18
CA ILE A 46 -5.38 3.69 2.49
C ILE A 46 -4.78 3.73 1.07
N ALA A 47 -3.48 3.45 0.94
CA ALA A 47 -2.80 3.38 -0.35
C ALA A 47 -3.42 2.32 -1.27
N PHE A 48 -3.76 1.16 -0.73
CA PHE A 48 -4.43 0.10 -1.49
C PHE A 48 -5.84 0.53 -1.96
N ARG A 49 -6.64 1.11 -1.07
CA ARG A 49 -7.97 1.64 -1.41
C ARG A 49 -7.92 2.77 -2.43
N THR A 50 -6.86 3.58 -2.42
CA THR A 50 -6.63 4.61 -3.43
C THR A 50 -6.50 4.00 -4.82
N ALA A 51 -5.74 2.90 -4.96
CA ALA A 51 -5.62 2.19 -6.24
C ALA A 51 -6.94 1.57 -6.70
N ALA A 52 -7.74 1.06 -5.77
CA ALA A 52 -9.06 0.52 -6.09
C ALA A 52 -10.09 1.62 -6.46
N ALA A 53 -9.93 2.82 -5.90
CA ALA A 53 -10.82 3.96 -6.17
C ALA A 53 -10.54 4.64 -7.51
N VAL A 54 -9.27 4.65 -7.98
CA VAL A 54 -8.84 5.34 -9.20
C VAL A 54 -7.91 4.42 -10.02
N PRO A 55 -8.39 3.24 -10.46
CA PRO A 55 -7.56 2.20 -11.08
C PRO A 55 -6.93 2.61 -12.42
N ASP A 56 -7.54 3.57 -13.12
CA ASP A 56 -7.02 4.06 -14.38
C ASP A 56 -5.84 5.02 -14.22
N ARG A 57 -5.63 5.57 -13.02
CA ARG A 57 -4.51 6.46 -12.72
C ARG A 57 -3.44 5.83 -11.84
N VAL A 58 -3.79 4.90 -10.96
CA VAL A 58 -2.82 4.27 -10.05
C VAL A 58 -2.25 3.00 -10.68
N GLY A 59 -0.94 2.98 -10.90
CA GLY A 59 -0.19 1.86 -11.48
C GLY A 59 0.60 1.04 -10.46
N ALA A 60 0.90 1.61 -9.30
CA ALA A 60 1.67 0.94 -8.25
C ALA A 60 1.19 1.30 -6.85
N VAL A 61 1.30 0.34 -5.93
CA VAL A 61 1.02 0.51 -4.49
C VAL A 61 2.18 -0.06 -3.69
N ALA A 62 2.65 0.67 -2.68
CA ALA A 62 3.55 0.14 -1.66
C ALA A 62 2.94 0.30 -0.26
N SER A 63 2.92 -0.79 0.49
CA SER A 63 2.49 -0.81 1.89
C SER A 63 3.66 -1.25 2.77
N PHE A 64 4.08 -0.38 3.69
CA PHE A 64 5.14 -0.66 4.66
C PHE A 64 4.53 -0.84 6.03
N HIS A 65 4.73 -2.01 6.65
CA HIS A 65 4.12 -2.41 7.92
C HIS A 65 2.64 -2.02 8.03
N GLY A 66 1.89 -2.18 6.92
CA GLY A 66 0.47 -1.84 6.88
C GLY A 66 -0.36 -2.85 7.66
N GLY A 67 -1.10 -2.36 8.65
CA GLY A 67 -2.05 -3.19 9.38
C GLY A 67 -3.44 -3.20 8.74
N GLY A 68 -4.15 -4.34 8.85
CA GLY A 68 -5.53 -4.43 8.39
C GLY A 68 -5.72 -4.49 6.86
N LEU A 69 -4.73 -5.03 6.15
CA LEU A 69 -4.90 -5.37 4.73
C LEU A 69 -5.83 -6.57 4.55
N VAL A 70 -5.82 -7.49 5.49
CA VAL A 70 -6.76 -8.61 5.59
C VAL A 70 -7.58 -8.48 6.88
N THR A 71 -8.88 -8.40 6.76
CA THR A 71 -9.84 -8.36 7.88
C THR A 71 -11.04 -9.22 7.54
N ASP A 72 -11.85 -9.57 8.54
CA ASP A 72 -13.10 -10.31 8.36
C ASP A 72 -14.26 -9.44 7.84
N MET A 73 -14.01 -8.15 7.64
CA MET A 73 -15.04 -7.22 7.17
C MET A 73 -15.25 -7.36 5.66
N PRO A 74 -16.50 -7.23 5.18
CA PRO A 74 -16.82 -7.35 3.74
C PRO A 74 -16.15 -6.28 2.87
N ASN A 75 -15.69 -5.18 3.46
CA ASN A 75 -14.94 -4.11 2.82
C ASN A 75 -13.42 -4.19 3.07
N SER A 76 -12.92 -5.37 3.45
CA SER A 76 -11.49 -5.58 3.65
C SER A 76 -10.69 -5.21 2.40
N PRO A 77 -9.54 -4.51 2.54
CA PRO A 77 -8.75 -4.06 1.40
C PRO A 77 -8.40 -5.18 0.41
N HIS A 78 -8.00 -6.36 0.90
CA HIS A 78 -7.64 -7.48 0.03
C HIS A 78 -8.78 -7.98 -0.88
N LEU A 79 -10.05 -7.71 -0.53
CA LEU A 79 -11.21 -8.09 -1.35
C LEU A 79 -11.46 -7.12 -2.53
N GLN A 80 -10.74 -6.00 -2.59
CA GLN A 80 -10.91 -5.00 -3.64
C GLN A 80 -10.00 -5.23 -4.86
N THR A 81 -9.39 -6.41 -4.96
CA THR A 81 -8.47 -6.77 -6.04
C THR A 81 -9.08 -6.66 -7.43
N SER A 82 -10.37 -6.94 -7.58
CA SER A 82 -11.08 -6.78 -8.86
C SER A 82 -11.20 -5.31 -9.32
N LYS A 83 -10.96 -4.37 -8.41
CA LYS A 83 -11.06 -2.93 -8.69
C LYS A 83 -9.72 -2.26 -8.98
N THR A 84 -8.59 -2.97 -8.92
CA THR A 84 -7.26 -2.41 -9.17
C THR A 84 -6.52 -3.16 -10.25
N LYS A 85 -5.59 -2.49 -10.92
CA LYS A 85 -4.65 -3.04 -11.90
C LYS A 85 -3.19 -2.77 -11.50
N ALA A 86 -2.99 -2.24 -10.30
CA ALA A 86 -1.69 -1.81 -9.81
C ALA A 86 -0.76 -2.98 -9.52
N GLN A 87 0.55 -2.76 -9.69
CA GLN A 87 1.58 -3.62 -9.12
C GLN A 87 1.71 -3.33 -7.62
N LEU A 88 1.90 -4.36 -6.82
CA LEU A 88 1.82 -4.26 -5.37
C LEU A 88 3.17 -4.61 -4.73
N LEU A 89 3.57 -3.82 -3.73
CA LEU A 89 4.64 -4.14 -2.79
C LEU A 89 4.08 -4.14 -1.38
N ILE A 90 4.17 -5.27 -0.69
CA ILE A 90 3.72 -5.42 0.70
C ILE A 90 4.92 -5.83 1.54
N ALA A 91 5.45 -4.89 2.29
CA ALA A 91 6.58 -5.06 3.19
C ALA A 91 6.04 -5.22 4.63
N ILE A 92 6.12 -6.42 5.19
CA ILE A 92 5.51 -6.80 6.47
C ILE A 92 6.59 -6.77 7.55
N ALA A 93 6.32 -6.16 8.70
CA ALA A 93 7.21 -6.23 9.87
C ALA A 93 7.22 -7.63 10.49
N ALA A 94 8.34 -8.04 11.06
CA ALA A 94 8.47 -9.37 11.69
C ALA A 94 7.45 -9.55 12.84
N ASN A 95 7.25 -8.53 13.67
CA ASN A 95 6.31 -8.61 14.78
C ASN A 95 4.84 -8.53 14.33
N ASP A 96 4.54 -7.91 13.18
CA ASP A 96 3.20 -7.94 12.59
C ASP A 96 2.90 -9.34 12.02
N ASP A 97 3.89 -9.96 11.34
CA ASP A 97 3.78 -11.34 10.86
C ASP A 97 3.57 -12.34 12.01
N MET A 98 4.28 -12.16 13.11
CA MET A 98 4.07 -12.99 14.31
C MET A 98 2.66 -12.85 14.89
N ARG A 99 2.07 -11.67 14.82
CA ARG A 99 0.71 -11.41 15.31
C ARG A 99 -0.36 -11.97 14.38
N SER A 100 -0.12 -11.93 13.07
CA SER A 100 -1.05 -12.36 12.03
C SER A 100 -0.35 -13.25 10.99
N PRO A 101 0.13 -14.45 11.35
CA PRO A 101 1.04 -15.25 10.53
C PRO A 101 0.45 -15.72 9.19
N ASN A 102 -0.87 -15.76 9.10
CA ASN A 102 -1.57 -16.18 7.87
C ASN A 102 -1.88 -15.03 6.91
N GLU A 103 -1.76 -13.78 7.32
CA GLU A 103 -2.12 -12.61 6.48
C GLU A 103 -1.35 -12.61 5.15
N LYS A 104 -0.05 -12.84 5.18
CA LYS A 104 0.79 -12.92 3.97
C LYS A 104 0.34 -14.00 2.97
N ASN A 105 -0.18 -15.13 3.47
CA ASN A 105 -0.65 -16.22 2.62
C ASN A 105 -1.98 -15.86 1.97
N VAL A 106 -2.91 -15.30 2.73
CA VAL A 106 -4.19 -14.79 2.20
C VAL A 106 -3.95 -13.73 1.13
N LEU A 107 -3.03 -12.79 1.36
CA LEU A 107 -2.65 -11.78 0.37
C LEU A 107 -2.08 -12.42 -0.91
N LYS A 108 -1.12 -13.35 -0.78
CA LYS A 108 -0.53 -14.06 -1.92
C LYS A 108 -1.58 -14.78 -2.76
N GLU A 109 -2.44 -15.55 -2.11
CA GLU A 109 -3.51 -16.29 -2.79
C GLU A 109 -4.49 -15.35 -3.48
N THR A 110 -4.91 -14.28 -2.79
CA THR A 110 -5.91 -13.34 -3.31
C THR A 110 -5.37 -12.58 -4.52
N PHE A 111 -4.10 -12.12 -4.45
CA PHE A 111 -3.49 -11.40 -5.55
C PHE A 111 -3.18 -12.31 -6.74
N ALA A 112 -2.76 -13.54 -6.49
CA ALA A 112 -2.56 -14.54 -7.55
C ALA A 112 -3.88 -14.86 -8.27
N LYS A 113 -4.97 -15.11 -7.54
CA LYS A 113 -6.31 -15.34 -8.12
C LYS A 113 -6.80 -14.17 -8.97
N ALA A 114 -6.43 -12.94 -8.60
CA ALA A 114 -6.76 -11.72 -9.35
C ALA A 114 -5.77 -11.40 -10.50
N ASN A 115 -4.72 -12.21 -10.69
CA ASN A 115 -3.62 -11.95 -11.62
C ASN A 115 -2.93 -10.59 -11.39
N LEU A 116 -2.86 -10.14 -10.13
CA LEU A 116 -2.17 -8.91 -9.75
C LEU A 116 -0.69 -9.20 -9.45
N PRO A 117 0.26 -8.54 -10.12
CA PRO A 117 1.67 -8.65 -9.78
C PRO A 117 1.91 -8.11 -8.36
N ALA A 118 2.45 -8.94 -7.48
CA ALA A 118 2.69 -8.55 -6.09
C ALA A 118 4.01 -9.10 -5.57
N GLU A 119 4.77 -8.24 -4.89
CA GLU A 119 5.89 -8.63 -4.04
C GLU A 119 5.40 -8.56 -2.58
N ILE A 120 5.48 -9.67 -1.87
CA ILE A 120 5.07 -9.77 -0.46
C ILE A 120 6.22 -10.38 0.32
N GLU A 121 6.81 -9.60 1.21
CA GLU A 121 7.98 -10.01 1.99
C GLU A 121 7.82 -9.66 3.47
N VAL A 122 8.21 -10.60 4.33
CA VAL A 122 8.41 -10.34 5.76
C VAL A 122 9.85 -9.88 5.99
N TYR A 123 10.01 -8.70 6.53
CA TYR A 123 11.31 -8.09 6.85
C TYR A 123 11.77 -8.60 8.22
N THR A 124 12.47 -9.74 8.21
CA THR A 124 12.99 -10.37 9.43
C THR A 124 13.90 -9.41 10.18
N GLY A 125 13.67 -9.25 11.49
CA GLY A 125 14.40 -8.34 12.35
C GLY A 125 13.93 -6.88 12.30
N ALA A 126 12.95 -6.54 11.45
CA ALA A 126 12.33 -5.21 11.43
C ALA A 126 11.03 -5.21 12.25
N ALA A 127 10.90 -4.28 13.17
CA ALA A 127 9.68 -4.07 13.96
C ALA A 127 8.74 -3.09 13.25
N HIS A 128 7.46 -3.13 13.61
CA HIS A 128 6.48 -2.16 13.10
C HIS A 128 6.97 -0.72 13.30
N GLY A 129 7.07 0.06 12.22
CA GLY A 129 7.61 1.42 12.26
C GLY A 129 9.10 1.51 11.93
N TRP A 130 9.72 0.48 11.31
CA TRP A 130 11.18 0.45 11.02
C TRP A 130 11.67 1.46 9.98
N CYS A 131 10.76 2.06 9.17
CA CYS A 131 11.18 2.88 8.04
C CYS A 131 11.58 4.33 8.39
N PRO A 132 10.87 5.07 9.27
CA PRO A 132 11.22 6.45 9.57
C PRO A 132 12.52 6.55 10.39
N PRO A 133 13.46 7.44 10.03
CA PRO A 133 14.76 7.55 10.72
C PRO A 133 14.66 8.10 12.15
N ASP A 134 13.57 8.75 12.50
CA ASP A 134 13.26 9.25 13.85
C ASP A 134 12.47 8.24 14.72
N SER A 135 12.18 7.06 14.18
CA SER A 135 11.53 5.98 14.92
C SER A 135 12.51 5.29 15.87
N GLN A 136 12.06 4.95 17.08
CA GLN A 136 12.86 4.18 18.06
C GLN A 136 13.22 2.77 17.57
N VAL A 137 12.50 2.26 16.58
CA VAL A 137 12.71 0.94 15.98
C VAL A 137 13.27 1.04 14.54
N TYR A 138 13.82 2.20 14.18
CA TYR A 138 14.43 2.41 12.88
C TYR A 138 15.48 1.34 12.58
N ASN A 139 15.42 0.80 11.39
CA ASN A 139 16.39 -0.17 10.90
C ASN A 139 16.82 0.25 9.49
N GLU A 140 17.97 0.91 9.39
CA GLU A 140 18.49 1.49 8.16
C GLU A 140 18.58 0.45 7.03
N GLU A 141 19.21 -0.71 7.31
CA GLU A 141 19.36 -1.78 6.30
C GLU A 141 18.01 -2.19 5.69
N LYS A 142 17.01 -2.38 6.56
CA LYS A 142 15.67 -2.82 6.12
C LYS A 142 14.87 -1.68 5.48
N ALA A 143 15.05 -0.45 5.94
CA ALA A 143 14.41 0.73 5.36
C ALA A 143 14.94 0.98 3.93
N GLU A 144 16.26 0.95 3.74
CA GLU A 144 16.89 1.11 2.43
C GLU A 144 16.53 -0.03 1.47
N LYS A 145 16.48 -1.27 1.97
CA LYS A 145 15.98 -2.39 1.18
C LYS A 145 14.55 -2.16 0.72
N ALA A 146 13.66 -1.79 1.64
CA ALA A 146 12.25 -1.55 1.35
C ALA A 146 12.06 -0.40 0.34
N TRP A 147 12.82 0.68 0.50
CA TRP A 147 12.88 1.80 -0.42
C TRP A 147 13.33 1.38 -1.82
N SER A 148 14.44 0.65 -1.91
CA SER A 148 14.96 0.12 -3.18
C SER A 148 13.93 -0.77 -3.90
N ARG A 149 13.23 -1.65 -3.16
CA ARG A 149 12.16 -2.47 -3.76
C ARG A 149 11.00 -1.63 -4.27
N MET A 150 10.60 -0.60 -3.52
CA MET A 150 9.55 0.32 -3.97
C MET A 150 9.97 1.03 -5.26
N LEU A 151 11.18 1.56 -5.33
CA LEU A 151 11.67 2.22 -6.55
C LEU A 151 11.68 1.26 -7.75
N ALA A 152 12.05 -0.01 -7.55
CA ALA A 152 12.04 -1.01 -8.61
C ALA A 152 10.60 -1.32 -9.11
N VAL A 153 9.64 -1.50 -8.20
CA VAL A 153 8.22 -1.74 -8.54
C VAL A 153 7.62 -0.51 -9.21
N PHE A 154 7.85 0.68 -8.67
CA PHE A 154 7.33 1.93 -9.23
C PHE A 154 7.96 2.24 -10.58
N GLY A 155 9.28 2.07 -10.73
CA GLY A 155 9.97 2.26 -12.00
C GLY A 155 9.40 1.39 -13.12
N LYS A 156 9.07 0.13 -12.81
CA LYS A 156 8.44 -0.79 -13.77
C LYS A 156 6.98 -0.45 -14.08
N ALA A 157 6.21 -0.07 -13.07
CA ALA A 157 4.76 0.12 -13.21
C ALA A 157 4.36 1.50 -13.73
N LEU A 158 5.23 2.49 -13.60
CA LEU A 158 4.95 3.90 -13.96
C LEU A 158 5.72 4.35 -15.22
N ALA A 159 6.47 3.46 -15.83
CA ALA A 159 7.22 3.72 -17.07
C ALA A 159 6.32 4.05 -18.26
#